data_f3363fc500fc07c92ee9cf9a2b049ddb
#
_entry.id   f3363fc500fc07c92ee9cf9a2b049ddb
#
_cell.length_a   1.000
_cell.length_b   1.000
_cell.length_c   1.000
_cell.angle_alpha   90.00
_cell.angle_beta   90.00
_cell.angle_gamma   90.00
#
_symmetry.space_group_name_H-M   'P 1'
#
loop_
_entity.id
_entity.type
_entity.pdbx_description
1 polymer ?
#
loop_
_entity_poly.entity_id
_entity_poly.type
_entity_poly.pdbx_seq_one_letter_code
_entity_poly.pdbx_strand_id
1 'polypeptide(L)'
;QNYRGIDSATSGLKLRGCFKVEPKEFTKIPRLLNATPLSAPSWFSCFDHAKIQKAIDTGRAKAFLVSENEKDGIDRVVAVYPDGTAFQWRQLNSKFLD
;
A
#
# COMPACT_ATOMS: atom_id res chain seq x y z
N GLN A 1 13.01 -8.91 4.99
CA GLN A 1 12.30 -9.21 4.46
C GLN A 1 11.29 -10.35 4.40
N ASN A 2 10.49 -10.58 5.37
CA ASN A 2 9.44 -11.59 5.38
C ASN A 2 8.28 -11.15 4.49
N TYR A 3 8.48 -11.16 3.20
CA TYR A 3 7.45 -10.74 2.26
C TYR A 3 6.37 -11.81 2.13
N ARG A 4 5.13 -11.41 2.30
CA ARG A 4 3.95 -12.22 1.98
C ARG A 4 3.07 -11.39 1.08
N GLY A 5 2.66 -11.94 -0.06
CA GLY A 5 1.90 -11.18 -1.02
C GLY A 5 0.96 -12.02 -1.84
N ILE A 6 -0.02 -11.34 -2.40
CA ILE A 6 -0.94 -11.88 -3.40
C ILE A 6 -0.98 -10.91 -4.57
N ASP A 7 -1.24 -11.44 -5.75
CA ASP A 7 -1.40 -10.64 -6.95
C ASP A 7 -2.28 -11.41 -7.91
N SER A 8 -2.69 -10.77 -8.98
CA SER A 8 -3.48 -11.40 -10.02
C SER A 8 -3.07 -10.85 -11.37
N ALA A 9 -2.82 -11.75 -12.32
CA ALA A 9 -2.50 -11.36 -13.69
C ALA A 9 -3.69 -10.73 -14.40
N THR A 10 -4.91 -10.98 -13.92
CA THR A 10 -6.12 -10.50 -14.59
C THR A 10 -6.69 -9.23 -13.99
N SER A 11 -6.20 -8.80 -12.82
CA SER A 11 -6.71 -7.59 -12.18
C SER A 11 -5.55 -6.80 -11.58
N GLY A 12 -5.33 -5.59 -12.09
CA GLY A 12 -4.26 -4.73 -11.59
C GLY A 12 -4.44 -4.29 -10.16
N LEU A 13 -5.66 -4.39 -9.61
CA LEU A 13 -5.94 -3.93 -8.26
C LEU A 13 -5.77 -5.02 -7.20
N LYS A 14 -5.40 -6.25 -7.56
CA LYS A 14 -5.35 -7.33 -6.59
C LYS A 14 -4.01 -7.53 -5.88
N LEU A 15 -3.05 -6.65 -6.10
CA LEU A 15 -1.78 -6.72 -5.38
C LEU A 15 -2.00 -6.39 -3.90
N ARG A 16 -1.54 -7.26 -3.02
CA ARG A 16 -1.47 -6.99 -1.57
C ARG A 16 -0.19 -7.62 -1.06
N GLY A 17 0.53 -6.90 -0.20
CA GLY A 17 1.77 -7.44 0.35
C GLY A 17 1.99 -7.01 1.77
N CYS A 18 2.62 -7.88 2.55
CA CYS A 18 3.04 -7.62 3.92
C CYS A 18 4.52 -7.93 4.02
N PHE A 19 5.32 -6.99 4.54
CA PHE A 19 6.77 -7.16 4.58
C PHE A 19 7.41 -6.23 5.61
N LYS A 20 8.73 -6.26 5.68
CA LYS A 20 9.51 -5.38 6.56
C LYS A 20 10.46 -4.54 5.72
N VAL A 21 10.63 -3.29 6.11
CA VAL A 21 11.54 -2.38 5.42
C VAL A 21 12.31 -1.55 6.46
N GLU A 22 13.34 -0.87 6.00
CA GLU A 22 13.98 0.21 6.74
C GLU A 22 13.20 1.50 6.46
N PRO A 23 12.55 2.10 7.45
CA PRO A 23 11.74 3.30 7.17
C PRO A 23 12.55 4.42 6.52
N LYS A 24 13.84 4.54 6.86
CA LYS A 24 14.67 5.61 6.29
C LYS A 24 14.86 5.49 4.79
N GLU A 25 14.65 4.31 4.22
CA GLU A 25 14.75 4.13 2.77
C GLU A 25 13.62 4.82 2.02
N PHE A 26 12.58 5.22 2.73
CA PHE A 26 11.43 5.87 2.12
C PHE A 26 11.46 7.39 2.22
N THR A 27 12.52 7.98 2.79
CA THR A 27 12.57 9.43 3.02
C THR A 27 12.53 10.25 1.74
N LYS A 28 12.99 9.68 0.63
CA LYS A 28 12.98 10.39 -0.66
C LYS A 28 11.82 9.99 -1.56
N ILE A 29 10.95 9.12 -1.08
CA ILE A 29 9.79 8.68 -1.86
C ILE A 29 8.62 9.61 -1.55
N PRO A 30 7.87 10.06 -2.56
CA PRO A 30 6.76 10.98 -2.32
C PRO A 30 5.70 10.38 -1.40
N ARG A 31 5.17 11.21 -0.51
CA ARG A 31 4.05 10.84 0.34
C ARG A 31 2.76 10.88 -0.49
N LEU A 32 1.84 9.98 -0.18
CA LEU A 32 0.53 9.95 -0.80
C LEU A 32 -0.51 10.29 0.25
N LEU A 33 -1.22 11.41 0.07
CA LEU A 33 -2.16 11.90 1.08
C LEU A 33 -3.51 11.19 1.03
N ASN A 34 -3.92 10.71 -0.15
CA ASN A 34 -5.20 10.05 -0.30
C ASN A 34 -5.05 8.54 -0.46
N ALA A 35 -4.13 7.96 0.29
CA ALA A 35 -3.93 6.52 0.30
C ALA A 35 -5.18 5.82 0.83
N THR A 36 -5.63 4.81 0.10
CA THR A 36 -6.85 4.07 0.41
C THR A 36 -6.58 2.58 0.26
N PRO A 37 -6.14 1.91 1.35
CA PRO A 37 -5.92 0.46 1.27
C PRO A 37 -7.21 -0.25 0.91
N LEU A 38 -7.10 -1.21 0.01
CA LEU A 38 -8.23 -2.01 -0.44
C LEU A 38 -8.29 -3.30 0.36
N SER A 39 -9.50 -3.89 0.45
CA SER A 39 -9.67 -5.13 1.21
C SER A 39 -8.86 -6.27 0.58
N ALA A 40 -8.52 -7.25 1.41
CA ALA A 40 -7.86 -8.48 0.98
C ALA A 40 -8.76 -9.65 1.31
N PRO A 41 -8.56 -10.82 0.65
CA PRO A 41 -9.31 -12.01 1.05
C PRO A 41 -9.08 -12.33 2.52
N SER A 42 -10.08 -12.85 3.20
CA SER A 42 -9.99 -13.11 4.65
C SER A 42 -8.87 -14.08 5.00
N TRP A 43 -8.52 -14.99 4.10
CA TRP A 43 -7.44 -15.94 4.35
C TRP A 43 -6.05 -15.29 4.26
N PHE A 44 -5.95 -14.08 3.67
CA PHE A 44 -4.69 -13.33 3.65
C PHE A 44 -4.66 -12.40 4.87
N SER A 45 -4.48 -12.99 6.04
CA SER A 45 -4.78 -12.34 7.31
C SER A 45 -3.81 -11.25 7.73
N CYS A 46 -2.62 -11.19 7.12
CA CYS A 46 -1.66 -10.15 7.51
C CYS A 46 -2.08 -8.76 7.01
N PHE A 47 -2.97 -8.67 6.02
CA PHE A 47 -3.36 -7.40 5.41
C PHE A 47 -4.78 -7.05 5.85
N ASP A 48 -4.89 -6.13 6.80
CA ASP A 48 -6.18 -5.65 7.30
C ASP A 48 -6.33 -4.19 6.88
N HIS A 49 -7.11 -3.96 5.83
CA HIS A 49 -7.22 -2.63 5.24
C HIS A 49 -7.77 -1.59 6.21
N ALA A 50 -8.68 -1.98 7.09
CA ALA A 50 -9.25 -1.03 8.04
C ALA A 50 -8.23 -0.58 9.07
N LYS A 51 -7.40 -1.50 9.56
CA LYS A 51 -6.33 -1.15 10.50
C LYS A 51 -5.27 -0.30 9.83
N ILE A 52 -4.91 -0.61 8.59
CA ILE A 52 -3.93 0.17 7.86
C ILE A 52 -4.46 1.58 7.63
N GLN A 53 -5.72 1.72 7.21
CA GLN A 53 -6.31 3.03 6.99
C GLN A 53 -6.31 3.84 8.28
N LYS A 54 -6.68 3.22 9.41
CA LYS A 54 -6.69 3.92 10.68
C LYS A 54 -5.30 4.39 11.09
N ALA A 55 -4.28 3.55 10.86
CA ALA A 55 -2.91 3.92 11.17
C ALA A 55 -2.46 5.11 10.32
N ILE A 56 -2.82 5.14 9.05
CA ILE A 56 -2.51 6.28 8.17
C ILE A 56 -3.24 7.52 8.67
N ASP A 57 -4.51 7.41 8.97
CA ASP A 57 -5.34 8.55 9.39
C ASP A 57 -4.87 9.14 10.71
N THR A 58 -4.32 8.33 11.60
CA THR A 58 -3.85 8.80 12.91
C THR A 58 -2.36 9.13 12.92
N GLY A 59 -1.67 8.99 11.79
CA GLY A 59 -0.25 9.32 11.69
C GLY A 59 0.69 8.25 12.19
N ARG A 60 0.19 7.07 12.58
CA ARG A 60 1.05 5.98 13.03
C ARG A 60 1.77 5.29 11.87
N ALA A 61 1.21 5.36 10.68
CA ALA A 61 1.86 4.87 9.46
C ALA A 61 1.88 5.99 8.43
N LYS A 62 2.88 5.96 7.57
CA LYS A 62 3.00 6.91 6.48
C LYS A 62 2.83 6.18 5.16
N ALA A 63 2.04 6.75 4.26
CA ALA A 63 1.81 6.17 2.95
C ALA A 63 2.67 6.84 1.91
N PHE A 64 3.28 6.04 1.04
CA PHE A 64 4.20 6.51 0.01
C PHE A 64 3.76 6.03 -1.36
N LEU A 65 3.88 6.92 -2.34
CA LEU A 65 3.60 6.61 -3.73
C LEU A 65 4.87 6.03 -4.33
N VAL A 66 4.97 4.70 -4.42
CA VAL A 66 6.19 4.06 -4.88
C VAL A 66 6.23 3.84 -6.37
N SER A 67 5.08 3.80 -7.03
CA SER A 67 5.02 3.69 -8.48
C SER A 67 3.75 4.34 -8.98
N GLU A 68 3.90 5.53 -9.56
CA GLU A 68 2.77 6.26 -10.12
C GLU A 68 2.43 5.66 -11.47
N ASN A 69 1.13 5.36 -11.65
CA ASN A 69 0.64 4.86 -12.94
C ASN A 69 1.41 3.60 -13.38
N GLU A 70 1.70 2.73 -12.41
CA GLU A 70 2.40 1.47 -12.70
C GLU A 70 1.65 0.64 -13.72
N LYS A 71 0.32 0.66 -13.64
CA LYS A 71 -0.58 0.28 -14.72
C LYS A 71 -1.45 1.48 -15.01
N ASP A 72 -2.01 1.57 -16.20
CA ASP A 72 -2.76 2.76 -16.62
C ASP A 72 -3.88 3.06 -15.60
N GLY A 73 -3.79 4.22 -14.97
CA GLY A 73 -4.75 4.65 -13.98
C GLY A 73 -4.61 4.01 -12.60
N ILE A 74 -3.55 3.26 -12.36
CA ILE A 74 -3.35 2.50 -11.11
C ILE A 74 -1.97 2.81 -10.54
N ASP A 75 -1.95 3.22 -9.26
CA ASP A 75 -0.73 3.51 -8.53
C ASP A 75 -0.42 2.37 -7.56
N ARG A 76 0.86 2.15 -7.28
CA ARG A 76 1.28 1.25 -6.21
C ARG A 76 1.72 2.07 -5.01
N VAL A 77 1.21 1.69 -3.85
CA VAL A 77 1.36 2.44 -2.60
C VAL A 77 1.91 1.52 -1.53
N VAL A 78 2.78 2.06 -0.68
CA VAL A 78 3.30 1.34 0.49
C VAL A 78 3.03 2.17 1.72
N ALA A 79 2.46 1.55 2.75
CA ALA A 79 2.34 2.16 4.08
C ALA A 79 3.44 1.60 4.96
N VAL A 80 4.15 2.48 5.66
CA VAL A 80 5.31 2.11 6.48
C VAL A 80 5.08 2.60 7.91
N TYR A 81 5.23 1.68 8.85
CA TYR A 81 5.15 1.97 10.28
C TYR A 81 6.54 2.27 10.82
N PRO A 82 6.63 2.92 12.00
CA PRO A 82 7.94 3.27 12.57
C PRO A 82 8.84 2.07 12.83
N ASP A 83 8.27 0.89 13.10
CA ASP A 83 9.04 -0.31 13.37
C ASP A 83 9.47 -1.05 12.10
N GLY A 84 9.15 -0.50 10.93
CA GLY A 84 9.50 -1.13 9.67
C GLY A 84 8.43 -2.05 9.10
N THR A 85 7.35 -2.30 9.83
CA THR A 85 6.23 -3.05 9.28
C THR A 85 5.69 -2.29 8.08
N ALA A 86 5.46 -2.98 6.97
CA ALA A 86 5.03 -2.33 5.74
C ALA A 86 3.98 -3.17 5.03
N PHE A 87 3.08 -2.46 4.34
CA PHE A 87 2.02 -3.06 3.55
C PHE A 87 1.96 -2.38 2.21
N GLN A 88 1.76 -3.15 1.13
CA GLN A 88 1.61 -2.55 -0.18
C GLN A 88 0.32 -2.99 -0.84
N TRP A 89 -0.18 -2.11 -1.69
CA TRP A 89 -1.38 -2.37 -2.48
C TRP A 89 -1.35 -1.49 -3.72
N ARG A 90 -2.27 -1.77 -4.66
CA ARG A 90 -2.53 -0.88 -5.78
C ARG A 90 -3.89 -0.24 -5.60
N GLN A 91 -4.03 0.99 -6.05
CA GLN A 91 -5.30 1.71 -6.00
C GLN A 91 -5.46 2.57 -7.24
N LEU A 92 -6.70 2.92 -7.54
CA LEU A 92 -6.98 3.82 -8.67
C LEU A 92 -6.42 5.21 -8.38
N ASN A 93 -5.88 5.84 -9.41
CA ASN A 93 -5.40 7.21 -9.28
C ASN A 93 -6.40 8.21 -9.86
N SER A 94 -6.06 9.50 -9.87
CA SER A 94 -6.97 10.55 -10.27
C SER A 94 -7.44 10.43 -11.72
N LYS A 95 -6.71 9.67 -12.56
CA LYS A 95 -7.12 9.48 -13.93
C LYS A 95 -8.52 8.85 -14.03
N PHE A 96 -8.87 7.99 -13.08
CA PHE A 96 -10.17 7.34 -13.08
C PHE A 96 -11.12 7.89 -12.03
N LEU A 97 -10.66 8.82 -11.19
CA LEU A 97 -11.47 9.33 -10.08
C LEU A 97 -12.11 10.68 -10.38
N ASP A 98 -11.75 11.29 -11.50
CA ASP A 98 -12.31 12.59 -11.90
C ASP A 98 -13.64 12.45 -12.62
#